data_2833984cac05c1e1c708afa4a350a47a
#
_entry.id   2833984cac05c1e1c708afa4a350a47a
#
_cell.length_a   1.000
_cell.length_b   1.000
_cell.length_c   1.000
_cell.angle_alpha   90.00
_cell.angle_beta   90.00
_cell.angle_gamma   90.00
#
_symmetry.space_group_name_H-M   'P 1'
#
loop_
_entity.id
_entity.type
_entity.pdbx_description
1 polymer ?
#
loop_
_entity_poly.entity_id
_entity_poly.type
_entity_poly.pdbx_seq_one_letter_code
_entity_poly.pdbx_strand_id
1 'polypeptide(L)'
;MAFFTPTTNAPTVYQFTMNSIEGKPVSLKQYEGKVMIIVNTASKCGLTPQYADLEKFYKEYQGKGVALLGFPANNFLHQEPGSNDDIKAFCEKNYGVTFDMFEKIEVKGKDINPLYDFLTHKDKNGNVESDVSWNFQKFVINKKGEVVASFSP
;
A
#
# COMPACT_ATOMS: atom_id res chain seq x y z
N MET A 1 -32.74 -11.20 -29.39
CA MET A 1 -32.63 -10.09 -28.44
C MET A 1 -31.38 -10.37 -27.58
N ALA A 2 -30.27 -9.72 -27.87
CA ALA A 2 -29.04 -9.88 -27.08
C ALA A 2 -29.15 -8.95 -25.87
N PHE A 3 -29.23 -9.50 -24.67
CA PHE A 3 -29.16 -8.74 -23.43
C PHE A 3 -27.72 -8.31 -23.23
N PHE A 4 -27.41 -7.02 -23.50
CA PHE A 4 -26.22 -6.37 -23.02
C PHE A 4 -26.39 -6.20 -21.50
N THR A 5 -25.78 -7.08 -20.72
CA THR A 5 -25.49 -6.76 -19.31
C THR A 5 -24.38 -5.72 -19.35
N PRO A 6 -24.59 -4.51 -18.82
CA PRO A 6 -23.47 -3.60 -18.65
C PRO A 6 -22.51 -4.27 -17.68
N THR A 7 -21.30 -4.57 -18.15
CA THR A 7 -20.19 -4.90 -17.27
C THR A 7 -19.87 -3.63 -16.49
N THR A 8 -20.44 -3.52 -15.28
CA THR A 8 -20.01 -2.51 -14.31
C THR A 8 -18.58 -2.88 -13.95
N ASN A 9 -17.60 -2.14 -14.50
CA ASN A 9 -16.23 -2.28 -14.09
C ASN A 9 -16.15 -1.97 -12.59
N ALA A 10 -15.73 -2.95 -11.79
CA ALA A 10 -15.50 -2.74 -10.37
C ALA A 10 -14.45 -1.62 -10.18
N PRO A 11 -14.56 -0.77 -9.13
CA PRO A 11 -13.57 0.25 -8.84
C PRO A 11 -12.20 -0.38 -8.58
N THR A 12 -11.15 0.23 -9.10
CA THR A 12 -9.77 -0.28 -8.97
C THR A 12 -8.81 0.76 -8.43
N VAL A 13 -7.68 0.28 -7.90
CA VAL A 13 -6.58 1.16 -7.46
C VAL A 13 -5.81 1.78 -8.64
N TYR A 14 -6.06 1.35 -9.87
CA TYR A 14 -5.33 1.84 -11.05
C TYR A 14 -5.61 3.31 -11.40
N GLN A 15 -6.62 3.91 -10.80
CA GLN A 15 -6.92 5.34 -10.94
C GLN A 15 -5.93 6.24 -10.17
N PHE A 16 -5.14 5.67 -9.25
CA PHE A 16 -4.26 6.47 -8.40
C PHE A 16 -2.84 6.54 -8.95
N THR A 17 -2.25 7.73 -8.85
CA THR A 17 -0.83 7.97 -9.07
C THR A 17 -0.23 8.43 -7.74
N MET A 18 0.81 7.74 -7.29
CA MET A 18 1.47 8.02 -6.02
C MET A 18 2.93 8.36 -6.29
N ASN A 19 3.52 9.22 -5.46
CA ASN A 19 4.94 9.54 -5.60
C ASN A 19 5.79 8.48 -4.91
N SER A 20 6.81 7.98 -5.61
CA SER A 20 7.83 7.14 -5.01
C SER A 20 8.57 7.89 -3.91
N ILE A 21 9.32 7.19 -3.06
CA ILE A 21 10.06 7.84 -1.97
C ILE A 21 11.11 8.82 -2.48
N GLU A 22 11.54 8.70 -3.74
CA GLU A 22 12.41 9.66 -4.44
C GLU A 22 11.63 10.84 -5.06
N GLY A 23 10.31 10.87 -4.92
CA GLY A 23 9.47 11.95 -5.43
C GLY A 23 9.05 11.82 -6.89
N LYS A 24 9.18 10.64 -7.49
CA LYS A 24 8.76 10.38 -8.87
C LYS A 24 7.33 9.87 -8.93
N PRO A 25 6.46 10.39 -9.82
CA PRO A 25 5.10 9.89 -9.96
C PRO A 25 5.10 8.45 -10.50
N VAL A 26 4.31 7.59 -9.84
CA VAL A 26 4.11 6.19 -10.21
C VAL A 26 2.61 5.94 -10.32
N SER A 27 2.12 5.66 -11.52
CA SER A 27 0.75 5.19 -11.71
C SER A 27 0.61 3.77 -11.19
N LEU A 28 -0.37 3.51 -10.34
CA LEU A 28 -0.60 2.15 -9.83
C LEU A 28 -1.06 1.18 -10.93
N LYS A 29 -1.46 1.70 -12.09
CA LYS A 29 -1.72 0.86 -13.27
C LYS A 29 -0.48 0.11 -13.76
N GLN A 30 0.73 0.56 -13.39
CA GLN A 30 1.98 -0.16 -13.70
C GLN A 30 2.01 -1.57 -13.10
N TYR A 31 1.23 -1.82 -12.07
CA TYR A 31 1.14 -3.12 -11.39
C TYR A 31 -0.01 -4.00 -11.91
N GLU A 32 -0.68 -3.58 -12.99
CA GLU A 32 -1.76 -4.35 -13.61
C GLU A 32 -1.29 -5.77 -13.95
N GLY A 33 -2.12 -6.75 -13.61
CA GLY A 33 -1.78 -8.16 -13.79
C GLY A 33 -0.98 -8.79 -12.64
N LYS A 34 -0.57 -7.99 -11.65
CA LYS A 34 0.09 -8.48 -10.43
C LYS A 34 -0.86 -8.40 -9.23
N VAL A 35 -0.69 -9.32 -8.30
CA VAL A 35 -1.26 -9.18 -6.95
C VAL A 35 -0.44 -8.13 -6.22
N MET A 36 -1.10 -7.10 -5.67
CA MET A 36 -0.42 -6.09 -4.86
C MET A 36 -0.71 -6.28 -3.39
N ILE A 37 0.32 -6.11 -2.57
CA ILE A 37 0.16 -5.93 -1.12
C ILE A 37 0.56 -4.51 -0.79
N ILE A 38 -0.36 -3.75 -0.22
CA ILE A 38 -0.17 -2.35 0.19
C ILE A 38 -0.10 -2.31 1.71
N VAL A 39 0.98 -1.77 2.25
CA VAL A 39 1.24 -1.72 3.69
C VAL A 39 1.66 -0.33 4.12
N ASN A 40 1.11 0.16 5.23
CA ASN A 40 1.55 1.40 5.87
C ASN A 40 2.68 1.08 6.87
N THR A 41 3.76 1.85 6.81
CA THR A 41 5.00 1.54 7.51
C THR A 41 5.43 2.64 8.49
N ALA A 42 6.29 2.27 9.43
CA ALA A 42 6.91 3.20 10.35
C ALA A 42 8.31 2.72 10.78
N SER A 43 9.19 3.67 11.09
CA SER A 43 10.60 3.39 11.44
C SER A 43 10.82 3.22 12.96
N LYS A 44 9.87 3.67 13.79
CA LYS A 44 10.01 3.71 15.27
C LYS A 44 8.88 2.99 15.99
N CYS A 45 8.41 1.89 15.44
CA CYS A 45 7.34 1.05 15.98
C CYS A 45 7.89 -0.26 16.52
N GLY A 46 7.25 -0.85 17.52
CA GLY A 46 7.57 -2.21 17.96
C GLY A 46 7.42 -3.26 16.84
N LEU A 47 6.60 -2.96 15.81
CA LEU A 47 6.38 -3.81 14.63
C LEU A 47 7.35 -3.52 13.47
N THR A 48 8.22 -2.52 13.59
CA THR A 48 9.18 -2.15 12.53
C THR A 48 10.03 -3.34 12.04
N PRO A 49 10.42 -4.33 12.88
CA PRO A 49 11.08 -5.55 12.39
C PRO A 49 10.30 -6.34 11.33
N GLN A 50 9.00 -6.10 11.14
CA GLN A 50 8.24 -6.69 10.03
C GLN A 50 8.81 -6.33 8.66
N TYR A 51 9.60 -5.26 8.53
CA TYR A 51 10.32 -4.97 7.28
C TYR A 51 11.18 -6.16 6.81
N ALA A 52 11.79 -6.89 7.74
CA ALA A 52 12.60 -8.06 7.40
C ALA A 52 11.76 -9.17 6.76
N ASP A 53 10.60 -9.45 7.32
CA ASP A 53 9.68 -10.47 6.79
C ASP A 53 9.06 -10.03 5.46
N LEU A 54 8.71 -8.74 5.35
CA LEU A 54 8.18 -8.17 4.11
C LEU A 54 9.20 -8.26 2.97
N GLU A 55 10.46 -7.93 3.24
CA GLU A 55 11.52 -8.02 2.24
C GLU A 55 11.79 -9.47 1.81
N LYS A 56 11.82 -10.39 2.76
CA LYS A 56 11.95 -11.83 2.49
C LYS A 56 10.81 -12.33 1.61
N PHE A 57 9.58 -11.98 1.94
CA PHE A 57 8.39 -12.30 1.14
C PHE A 57 8.50 -11.71 -0.27
N TYR A 58 8.88 -10.45 -0.39
CA TYR A 58 9.03 -9.80 -1.68
C TYR A 58 10.07 -10.48 -2.57
N LYS A 59 11.24 -10.81 -2.02
CA LYS A 59 12.28 -11.51 -2.76
C LYS A 59 11.82 -12.89 -3.27
N GLU A 60 11.02 -13.57 -2.50
CA GLU A 60 10.48 -14.89 -2.88
C GLU A 60 9.44 -14.78 -3.99
N TYR A 61 8.56 -13.78 -3.94
CA TYR A 61 7.38 -13.69 -4.81
C TYR A 61 7.46 -12.65 -5.92
N GLN A 62 8.44 -11.75 -5.94
CA GLN A 62 8.53 -10.70 -6.97
C GLN A 62 8.57 -11.25 -8.40
N GLY A 63 9.19 -12.39 -8.61
CA GLY A 63 9.24 -13.09 -9.91
C GLY A 63 7.98 -13.92 -10.21
N LYS A 64 7.02 -13.96 -9.31
CA LYS A 64 5.80 -14.78 -9.39
C LYS A 64 4.53 -13.91 -9.51
N GLY A 65 4.66 -12.66 -9.95
CA GLY A 65 3.54 -11.77 -10.18
C GLY A 65 2.98 -11.11 -8.93
N VAL A 66 3.82 -10.84 -7.92
CA VAL A 66 3.45 -10.13 -6.70
C VAL A 66 4.25 -8.83 -6.58
N ALA A 67 3.57 -7.74 -6.29
CA ALA A 67 4.16 -6.44 -5.95
C ALA A 67 3.89 -6.12 -4.49
N LEU A 68 4.84 -5.47 -3.84
CA LEU A 68 4.73 -5.02 -2.45
C LEU A 68 5.02 -3.52 -2.41
N LEU A 69 4.06 -2.73 -1.91
CA LEU A 69 4.12 -1.28 -1.87
C LEU A 69 4.07 -0.79 -0.42
N GLY A 70 5.11 -0.11 0.02
CA GLY A 70 5.22 0.45 1.36
C GLY A 70 4.93 1.95 1.39
N PHE A 71 4.01 2.38 2.24
CA PHE A 71 3.62 3.78 2.43
C PHE A 71 3.93 4.20 3.87
N PRO A 72 5.02 4.94 4.11
CA PRO A 72 5.29 5.48 5.44
C PRO A 72 4.18 6.40 5.90
N ALA A 73 3.81 6.31 7.19
CA ALA A 73 2.76 7.12 7.77
C ALA A 73 3.07 7.47 9.23
N ASN A 74 2.86 8.73 9.60
CA ASN A 74 3.13 9.24 10.96
C ASN A 74 1.88 9.32 11.84
N ASN A 75 0.78 8.67 11.44
CA ASN A 75 -0.52 8.76 12.11
C ASN A 75 -0.55 8.11 13.50
N PHE A 76 0.28 7.09 13.74
CA PHE A 76 0.21 6.29 14.97
C PHE A 76 1.37 6.66 15.90
N LEU A 77 1.07 7.45 16.92
CA LEU A 77 2.01 7.90 17.95
C LEU A 77 3.29 8.56 17.39
N HIS A 78 3.18 9.19 16.22
CA HIS A 78 4.30 9.85 15.55
C HIS A 78 5.54 8.93 15.39
N GLN A 79 5.31 7.67 15.02
CA GLN A 79 6.38 6.67 14.89
C GLN A 79 7.08 6.68 13.51
N GLU A 80 6.74 7.66 12.66
CA GLU A 80 7.43 7.93 11.39
C GLU A 80 7.72 9.45 11.23
N PRO A 81 8.52 10.05 12.12
CA PRO A 81 8.70 11.51 12.14
C PRO A 81 9.71 12.03 11.11
N GLY A 82 10.54 11.15 10.52
CA GLY A 82 11.61 11.52 9.60
C GLY A 82 11.11 12.02 8.24
N SER A 83 12.03 12.61 7.46
CA SER A 83 11.78 12.97 6.08
C SER A 83 11.75 11.71 5.19
N ASN A 84 11.31 11.87 3.93
CA ASN A 84 11.35 10.78 2.95
C ASN A 84 12.79 10.25 2.74
N ASP A 85 13.78 11.13 2.71
CA ASP A 85 15.20 10.74 2.60
C ASP A 85 15.67 9.95 3.83
N ASP A 86 15.26 10.36 5.03
CA ASP A 86 15.58 9.65 6.27
C ASP A 86 14.96 8.25 6.27
N ILE A 87 13.73 8.12 5.84
CA ILE A 87 13.01 6.85 5.78
C ILE A 87 13.66 5.91 4.77
N LYS A 88 14.00 6.41 3.59
CA LYS A 88 14.70 5.64 2.56
C LYS A 88 16.03 5.09 3.09
N ALA A 89 16.83 5.95 3.69
CA ALA A 89 18.12 5.56 4.27
C ALA A 89 17.94 4.53 5.39
N PHE A 90 16.95 4.70 6.25
CA PHE A 90 16.63 3.76 7.32
C PHE A 90 16.30 2.37 6.78
N CYS A 91 15.41 2.30 5.79
CA CYS A 91 14.97 1.04 5.19
C CYS A 91 16.13 0.30 4.52
N GLU A 92 16.96 1.01 3.76
CA GLU A 92 18.12 0.43 3.08
C GLU A 92 19.18 -0.08 4.07
N LYS A 93 19.52 0.74 5.05
CA LYS A 93 20.57 0.45 6.01
C LYS A 93 20.21 -0.67 6.98
N ASN A 94 18.98 -0.69 7.50
CA ASN A 94 18.60 -1.59 8.58
C ASN A 94 17.96 -2.88 8.09
N TYR A 95 17.30 -2.87 6.93
CA TYR A 95 16.53 -4.01 6.43
C TYR A 95 16.82 -4.38 4.97
N GLY A 96 17.65 -3.62 4.28
CA GLY A 96 17.97 -3.89 2.87
C GLY A 96 16.73 -3.92 1.97
N VAL A 97 15.73 -3.07 2.25
CA VAL A 97 14.45 -3.05 1.54
C VAL A 97 14.66 -2.79 0.06
N THR A 98 14.12 -3.68 -0.79
CA THR A 98 14.14 -3.56 -2.25
C THR A 98 12.74 -3.47 -2.87
N PHE A 99 11.67 -3.71 -2.10
CA PHE A 99 10.33 -3.47 -2.60
C PHE A 99 10.04 -1.96 -2.72
N ASP A 100 8.98 -1.61 -3.45
CA ASP A 100 8.69 -0.22 -3.78
C ASP A 100 8.23 0.56 -2.55
N MET A 101 9.01 1.58 -2.16
CA MET A 101 8.66 2.54 -1.11
C MET A 101 8.16 3.84 -1.74
N PHE A 102 7.18 4.45 -1.08
CA PHE A 102 6.53 5.68 -1.51
C PHE A 102 6.75 6.81 -0.50
N GLU A 103 6.42 8.03 -0.89
CA GLU A 103 6.45 9.18 0.01
C GLU A 103 5.52 8.96 1.21
N LYS A 104 5.89 9.55 2.34
CA LYS A 104 5.06 9.56 3.55
C LYS A 104 3.70 10.20 3.26
N ILE A 105 2.63 9.54 3.69
CA ILE A 105 1.24 9.98 3.50
C ILE A 105 0.46 9.87 4.81
N GLU A 106 -0.73 10.47 4.82
CA GLU A 106 -1.73 10.26 5.87
C GLU A 106 -2.62 9.06 5.50
N VAL A 107 -2.78 8.10 6.40
CA VAL A 107 -3.57 6.89 6.17
C VAL A 107 -4.87 6.85 6.96
N LYS A 108 -5.13 7.87 7.77
CA LYS A 108 -6.31 7.99 8.62
C LYS A 108 -6.63 9.46 8.93
N GLY A 109 -7.88 9.73 9.28
CA GLY A 109 -8.32 11.06 9.69
C GLY A 109 -8.77 11.96 8.54
N LYS A 110 -8.95 13.26 8.82
CA LYS A 110 -9.51 14.22 7.86
C LYS A 110 -8.62 14.47 6.64
N ASP A 111 -7.31 14.31 6.79
CA ASP A 111 -6.33 14.52 5.73
C ASP A 111 -5.90 13.20 5.06
N ILE A 112 -6.69 12.16 5.21
CA ILE A 112 -6.41 10.84 4.64
C ILE A 112 -6.11 10.95 3.13
N ASN A 113 -5.03 10.28 2.70
CA ASN A 113 -4.69 10.22 1.28
C ASN A 113 -5.80 9.50 0.49
N PRO A 114 -6.17 10.00 -0.72
CA PRO A 114 -7.22 9.39 -1.53
C PRO A 114 -7.07 7.89 -1.77
N LEU A 115 -5.86 7.36 -1.90
CA LEU A 115 -5.64 5.92 -2.02
C LEU A 115 -6.14 5.19 -0.77
N TYR A 116 -5.77 5.65 0.43
CA TYR A 116 -6.19 5.01 1.68
C TYR A 116 -7.67 5.25 1.98
N ASP A 117 -8.24 6.39 1.57
CA ASP A 117 -9.68 6.60 1.62
C ASP A 117 -10.41 5.54 0.79
N PHE A 118 -9.90 5.22 -0.39
CA PHE A 118 -10.42 4.14 -1.24
C PHE A 118 -10.23 2.75 -0.62
N LEU A 119 -9.05 2.44 -0.09
CA LEU A 119 -8.75 1.12 0.48
C LEU A 119 -9.60 0.78 1.70
N THR A 120 -9.96 1.79 2.49
CA THR A 120 -10.61 1.61 3.80
C THR A 120 -12.13 1.65 3.76
N HIS A 121 -12.74 2.12 2.67
CA HIS A 121 -14.18 2.33 2.57
C HIS A 121 -14.83 1.45 1.49
N LYS A 122 -15.71 0.57 1.93
CA LYS A 122 -16.43 -0.36 1.05
C LYS A 122 -17.28 0.34 -0.01
N ASP A 123 -17.87 1.48 0.32
CA ASP A 123 -18.65 2.28 -0.63
C ASP A 123 -17.80 2.83 -1.78
N LYS A 124 -16.49 2.87 -1.63
CA LYS A 124 -15.52 3.31 -2.64
C LYS A 124 -14.87 2.16 -3.38
N ASN A 125 -14.42 1.13 -2.68
CA ASN A 125 -13.71 0.00 -3.28
C ASN A 125 -14.63 -1.19 -3.68
N GLY A 126 -15.82 -1.25 -3.13
CA GLY A 126 -16.83 -2.26 -3.45
C GLY A 126 -16.78 -3.55 -2.61
N ASN A 127 -15.73 -3.81 -1.85
CA ASN A 127 -15.54 -5.09 -1.18
C ASN A 127 -15.15 -5.02 0.29
N VAL A 128 -14.33 -4.06 0.71
CA VAL A 128 -13.67 -4.05 2.02
C VAL A 128 -13.98 -2.77 2.78
N GLU A 129 -14.45 -2.93 4.02
CA GLU A 129 -14.57 -1.86 5.01
C GLU A 129 -13.59 -2.16 6.14
N SER A 130 -12.52 -1.37 6.25
CA SER A 130 -11.48 -1.62 7.26
C SER A 130 -10.62 -0.40 7.47
N ASP A 131 -10.81 0.31 8.57
CA ASP A 131 -9.90 1.38 8.96
C ASP A 131 -8.51 0.83 9.22
N VAL A 132 -7.49 1.66 9.01
CA VAL A 132 -6.13 1.33 9.42
C VAL A 132 -6.06 1.44 10.94
N SER A 133 -5.82 0.31 11.61
CA SER A 133 -5.83 0.24 13.07
C SER A 133 -4.48 0.55 13.71
N TRP A 134 -3.39 0.30 12.99
CA TRP A 134 -2.02 0.55 13.44
C TRP A 134 -1.03 0.49 12.27
N ASN A 135 0.25 0.74 12.55
CA ASN A 135 1.33 0.55 11.58
C ASN A 135 1.38 -0.90 11.09
N PHE A 136 1.77 -1.11 9.85
CA PHE A 136 1.94 -2.42 9.21
C PHE A 136 0.64 -3.21 8.99
N GLN A 137 -0.49 -2.53 8.84
CA GLN A 137 -1.71 -3.15 8.32
C GLN A 137 -1.59 -3.34 6.80
N LYS A 138 -2.06 -4.48 6.30
CA LYS A 138 -1.91 -4.87 4.89
C LYS A 138 -3.26 -4.90 4.20
N PHE A 139 -3.29 -4.41 2.95
CA PHE A 139 -4.40 -4.57 2.03
C PHE A 139 -3.94 -5.40 0.84
N VAL A 140 -4.77 -6.33 0.40
CA VAL A 140 -4.49 -7.17 -0.76
C VAL A 140 -5.34 -6.73 -1.94
N ILE A 141 -4.69 -6.54 -3.08
CA ILE A 141 -5.28 -6.13 -4.34
C ILE A 141 -5.09 -7.28 -5.34
N ASN A 142 -6.17 -7.69 -6.00
CA ASN A 142 -6.08 -8.77 -6.98
C ASN A 142 -5.47 -8.30 -8.31
N LYS A 143 -5.26 -9.22 -9.25
CA LYS A 143 -4.66 -8.93 -10.55
C LYS A 143 -5.47 -7.98 -11.42
N LYS A 144 -6.72 -7.71 -11.06
CA LYS A 144 -7.61 -6.76 -11.75
C LYS A 144 -7.66 -5.39 -11.08
N GLY A 145 -6.89 -5.17 -10.01
CA GLY A 145 -6.83 -3.91 -9.29
C GLY A 145 -7.93 -3.72 -8.24
N GLU A 146 -8.67 -4.76 -7.91
CA GLU A 146 -9.74 -4.71 -6.91
C GLU A 146 -9.21 -4.99 -5.51
N VAL A 147 -9.68 -4.25 -4.51
CA VAL A 147 -9.36 -4.50 -3.10
C VAL A 147 -10.14 -5.73 -2.65
N VAL A 148 -9.47 -6.78 -2.19
CA VAL A 148 -10.12 -8.05 -1.85
C VAL A 148 -9.99 -8.46 -0.39
N ALA A 149 -9.00 -7.94 0.34
CA ALA A 149 -8.80 -8.29 1.74
C ALA A 149 -8.01 -7.23 2.50
N SER A 150 -8.16 -7.24 3.82
CA SER A 150 -7.36 -6.47 4.76
C SER A 150 -6.85 -7.43 5.86
N PHE A 151 -5.60 -7.26 6.26
CA PHE A 151 -4.98 -8.05 7.32
C PHE A 151 -4.43 -7.14 8.41
N SER A 152 -4.66 -7.53 9.66
CA SER A 152 -4.16 -6.82 10.84
C SER A 152 -2.62 -6.68 10.84
N PRO A 153 -2.10 -5.69 11.55
CA PRO A 153 -0.67 -5.51 11.75
C PRO A 153 0.05 -6.72 12.33
#